data_be190d66510a851392f690c428c457e2
#
_entry.id   be190d66510a851392f690c428c457e2
#
_cell.length_a   1.000
_cell.length_b   1.000
_cell.length_c   1.000
_cell.angle_alpha   90.00
_cell.angle_beta   90.00
_cell.angle_gamma   90.00
#
_symmetry.space_group_name_H-M   'P 1'
#
loop_
_entity.id
_entity.type
_entity.pdbx_description
1 polymer ?
#
loop_
_entity_poly.entity_id
_entity_poly.type
_entity_poly.pdbx_seq_one_letter_code
_entity_poly.pdbx_strand_id
1 'polypeptide(L)'
;MVKSKLPYVCGIDAAIDVVGGKWKVLILWALDHGTTRRFADLRRELPGVSEKVLIQQLRELAADEVVHREVFHEVPPHVEYSLTEFGDSLNEALRPLGAWGRRHIKTIEANRRPAEFDIATG
;
A
#
# COMPACT_ATOMS: atom_id res chain seq x y z
N MET A 1 15.14 5.97 3.48
CA MET A 1 14.78 4.56 3.44
C MET A 1 15.87 3.73 2.78
N VAL A 2 16.13 2.60 3.34
CA VAL A 2 17.20 1.74 2.84
C VAL A 2 16.65 0.84 1.75
N LYS A 3 17.31 0.84 0.60
CA LYS A 3 16.92 -0.03 -0.48
C LYS A 3 17.37 -1.46 -0.21
N SER A 4 16.59 -2.40 -0.72
CA SER A 4 16.97 -3.79 -0.64
C SER A 4 18.24 -4.06 -1.44
N LYS A 5 18.83 -5.19 -1.17
CA LYS A 5 20.07 -5.57 -1.83
C LYS A 5 19.80 -5.93 -3.28
N LEU A 6 20.63 -5.39 -4.13
CA LEU A 6 20.62 -5.71 -5.55
C LEU A 6 21.85 -6.56 -5.85
N PRO A 7 21.76 -7.49 -6.80
CA PRO A 7 20.59 -7.88 -7.56
C PRO A 7 19.64 -8.73 -6.73
N TYR A 8 18.40 -8.82 -7.18
CA TYR A 8 17.41 -9.65 -6.48
C TYR A 8 17.66 -11.12 -6.76
N VAL A 9 17.37 -11.96 -5.75
CA VAL A 9 17.66 -13.38 -5.83
C VAL A 9 16.47 -14.15 -6.43
N CYS A 10 15.26 -13.79 -6.01
CA CYS A 10 14.06 -14.43 -6.53
C CYS A 10 12.96 -13.38 -6.60
N GLY A 11 11.83 -13.74 -7.23
CA GLY A 11 10.78 -12.76 -7.44
C GLY A 11 10.19 -12.20 -6.17
N ILE A 12 10.17 -12.99 -5.10
CA ILE A 12 9.57 -12.56 -3.84
C ILE A 12 10.32 -11.39 -3.23
N ASP A 13 11.65 -11.42 -3.23
CA ASP A 13 12.41 -10.32 -2.64
C ASP A 13 12.23 -9.03 -3.44
N ALA A 14 12.14 -9.13 -4.75
CA ALA A 14 11.89 -7.96 -5.60
C ALA A 14 10.49 -7.39 -5.33
N ALA A 15 9.48 -8.26 -5.24
CA ALA A 15 8.11 -7.82 -5.00
C ALA A 15 7.97 -7.16 -3.63
N ILE A 16 8.57 -7.75 -2.61
CA ILE A 16 8.50 -7.21 -1.25
C ILE A 16 9.16 -5.84 -1.20
N ASP A 17 10.23 -5.64 -1.97
CA ASP A 17 10.90 -4.35 -1.99
C ASP A 17 9.98 -3.26 -2.55
N VAL A 18 9.14 -3.60 -3.51
CA VAL A 18 8.21 -2.64 -4.09
C VAL A 18 7.04 -2.34 -3.16
N VAL A 19 6.46 -3.38 -2.55
CA VAL A 19 5.25 -3.20 -1.74
C VAL A 19 5.53 -2.99 -0.26
N GLY A 20 6.78 -3.00 0.14
CA GLY A 20 7.16 -3.05 1.55
C GLY A 20 6.38 -2.13 2.45
N GLY A 21 5.85 -2.71 3.53
CA GLY A 21 5.10 -1.98 4.52
C GLY A 21 3.59 -1.96 4.25
N LYS A 22 2.89 -1.59 5.29
CA LYS A 22 1.43 -1.63 5.31
C LYS A 22 0.80 -0.60 4.37
N TRP A 23 1.36 0.61 4.36
CA TRP A 23 0.67 1.72 3.70
C TRP A 23 0.71 1.63 2.18
N LYS A 24 1.80 1.10 1.60
CA LYS A 24 1.88 0.99 0.14
C LYS A 24 0.82 0.06 -0.40
N VAL A 25 0.62 -1.08 0.24
CA VAL A 25 -0.41 -2.03 -0.18
C VAL A 25 -1.79 -1.40 -0.10
N LEU A 26 -2.06 -0.66 0.98
CA LEU A 26 -3.36 -0.02 1.15
C LEU A 26 -3.58 1.09 0.12
N ILE A 27 -2.54 1.84 -0.23
CA ILE A 27 -2.63 2.84 -1.27
C ILE A 27 -2.96 2.18 -2.61
N LEU A 28 -2.28 1.09 -2.93
CA LEU A 28 -2.53 0.37 -4.17
C LEU A 28 -3.97 -0.13 -4.24
N TRP A 29 -4.50 -0.61 -3.11
CA TRP A 29 -5.89 -1.05 -3.02
C TRP A 29 -6.86 0.09 -3.24
N ALA A 30 -6.56 1.26 -2.68
CA ALA A 30 -7.42 2.44 -2.83
C ALA A 30 -7.45 2.93 -4.27
N LEU A 31 -6.43 2.65 -5.05
CA LEU A 31 -6.34 3.08 -6.44
C LEU A 31 -6.74 1.98 -7.43
N ASP A 32 -7.26 0.86 -6.95
CA ASP A 32 -7.59 -0.28 -7.80
C ASP A 32 -8.74 0.06 -8.76
N HIS A 33 -8.83 -0.72 -9.84
CA HIS A 33 -9.93 -0.62 -10.82
C HIS A 33 -9.97 0.72 -11.54
N GLY A 34 -8.80 1.26 -11.90
CA GLY A 34 -8.75 2.50 -12.67
C GLY A 34 -9.18 3.73 -11.91
N THR A 35 -9.16 3.65 -10.59
CA THR A 35 -9.62 4.75 -9.74
C THR A 35 -8.57 5.86 -9.68
N THR A 36 -9.03 7.11 -9.72
CA THR A 36 -8.18 8.27 -9.53
C THR A 36 -8.52 8.91 -8.20
N ARG A 37 -7.48 9.26 -7.43
CA ARG A 37 -7.69 9.86 -6.10
C ARG A 37 -6.80 11.07 -5.93
N ARG A 38 -7.32 12.08 -5.25
CA ARG A 38 -6.51 13.20 -4.79
C ARG A 38 -5.88 12.82 -3.46
N PHE A 39 -4.90 13.59 -3.05
CA PHE A 39 -4.21 13.34 -1.80
C PHE A 39 -5.17 13.27 -0.61
N ALA A 40 -6.09 14.24 -0.54
CA ALA A 40 -7.05 14.28 0.56
C ALA A 40 -7.96 13.05 0.58
N ASP A 41 -8.32 12.55 -0.62
CA ASP A 41 -9.14 11.34 -0.71
C ASP A 41 -8.41 10.14 -0.13
N LEU A 42 -7.14 10.00 -0.51
CA LEU A 42 -6.34 8.88 0.00
C LEU A 42 -6.20 8.96 1.51
N ARG A 43 -5.98 10.15 2.02
CA ARG A 43 -5.81 10.32 3.45
C ARG A 43 -7.07 9.94 4.21
N ARG A 44 -8.24 10.27 3.67
CA ARG A 44 -9.50 9.89 4.29
C ARG A 44 -9.73 8.39 4.27
N GLU A 45 -9.30 7.73 3.19
CA GLU A 45 -9.51 6.30 3.02
C GLU A 45 -8.49 5.46 3.78
N LEU A 46 -7.45 6.09 4.34
CA LEU A 46 -6.39 5.39 5.03
C LEU A 46 -6.27 5.90 6.46
N PRO A 47 -7.23 5.53 7.33
CA PRO A 47 -7.23 6.09 8.69
C PRO A 47 -5.94 5.76 9.43
N GLY A 48 -5.41 6.79 10.09
CA GLY A 48 -4.20 6.62 10.86
C GLY A 48 -2.91 6.95 10.14
N VAL A 49 -2.96 7.14 8.81
CA VAL A 49 -1.75 7.53 8.10
C VAL A 49 -1.49 9.02 8.31
N SER A 50 -0.24 9.37 8.63
CA SER A 50 0.12 10.78 8.73
C SER A 50 0.37 11.34 7.34
N GLU A 51 0.25 12.66 7.24
CA GLU A 51 0.52 13.33 5.98
C GLU A 51 1.94 13.05 5.50
N LYS A 52 2.89 13.10 6.43
CA LYS A 52 4.30 12.88 6.10
C LYS A 52 4.53 11.48 5.54
N VAL A 53 3.94 10.48 6.17
CA VAL A 53 4.11 9.09 5.72
C VAL A 53 3.44 8.89 4.37
N LEU A 54 2.25 9.44 4.18
CA LEU A 54 1.55 9.30 2.91
C LEU A 54 2.34 9.92 1.76
N ILE A 55 2.89 11.11 1.98
CA ILE A 55 3.73 11.76 0.97
C ILE A 55 4.93 10.88 0.62
N GLN A 56 5.59 10.34 1.65
CA GLN A 56 6.76 9.50 1.46
C GLN A 56 6.42 8.25 0.66
N GLN A 57 5.33 7.59 1.04
CA GLN A 57 4.93 6.35 0.37
C GLN A 57 4.53 6.59 -1.08
N LEU A 58 3.81 7.69 -1.35
CA LEU A 58 3.43 8.03 -2.71
C LEU A 58 4.65 8.35 -3.58
N ARG A 59 5.64 9.02 -3.00
CA ARG A 59 6.88 9.30 -3.73
C ARG A 59 7.60 8.03 -4.11
N GLU A 60 7.66 7.07 -3.19
CA GLU A 60 8.35 5.82 -3.46
C GLU A 60 7.61 5.01 -4.51
N LEU A 61 6.29 4.96 -4.43
CA LEU A 61 5.50 4.24 -5.42
C LEU A 61 5.60 4.89 -6.80
N ALA A 62 5.67 6.21 -6.85
CA ALA A 62 5.85 6.90 -8.12
C ALA A 62 7.25 6.65 -8.68
N ALA A 63 8.27 6.62 -7.83
CA ALA A 63 9.64 6.35 -8.26
C ALA A 63 9.76 4.92 -8.81
N ASP A 64 8.99 3.98 -8.27
CA ASP A 64 8.95 2.61 -8.77
C ASP A 64 8.01 2.45 -9.96
N GLU A 65 7.41 3.54 -10.44
CA GLU A 65 6.52 3.57 -11.59
C GLU A 65 5.27 2.72 -11.41
N VAL A 66 4.88 2.50 -10.16
CA VAL A 66 3.66 1.78 -9.83
C VAL A 66 2.47 2.73 -9.80
N VAL A 67 2.72 3.96 -9.40
CA VAL A 67 1.71 5.00 -9.27
C VAL A 67 2.09 6.16 -10.19
N HIS A 68 1.08 6.69 -10.86
CA HIS A 68 1.22 7.88 -11.69
C HIS A 68 0.73 9.08 -10.90
N ARG A 69 1.50 10.16 -10.93
CA ARG A 69 1.15 11.40 -10.28
C ARG A 69 0.96 12.46 -11.35
N GLU A 70 -0.22 13.04 -11.42
CA GLU A 70 -0.51 14.06 -12.43
C GLU A 70 -0.85 15.37 -11.75
N VAL A 71 -0.15 16.43 -12.18
CA VAL A 71 -0.36 17.78 -11.66
C VAL A 71 -1.25 18.54 -12.62
N PHE A 72 -2.33 19.10 -12.09
CA PHE A 72 -3.25 19.91 -12.86
C PHE A 72 -3.02 21.38 -12.51
N HIS A 73 -2.56 22.16 -13.49
CA HIS A 73 -2.24 23.57 -13.30
C HIS A 73 -3.47 24.44 -13.56
N GLU A 74 -4.51 24.14 -12.84
CA GLU A 74 -5.77 24.88 -12.91
C GLU A 74 -5.85 25.82 -11.69
N VAL A 75 -7.01 26.45 -11.54
CA VAL A 75 -7.30 27.26 -10.37
C VAL A 75 -8.55 26.70 -9.71
N PRO A 76 -8.42 26.09 -8.54
CA PRO A 76 -7.18 25.84 -7.79
C PRO A 76 -6.39 24.67 -8.36
N PRO A 77 -5.07 24.69 -8.23
CA PRO A 77 -4.27 23.57 -8.71
C PRO A 77 -4.47 22.33 -7.83
N HIS A 78 -4.31 21.17 -8.44
CA HIS A 78 -4.43 19.94 -7.66
C HIS A 78 -3.60 18.83 -8.30
N VAL A 79 -3.42 17.75 -7.55
CA VAL A 79 -2.66 16.57 -7.97
C VAL A 79 -3.56 15.35 -7.85
N GLU A 80 -3.50 14.48 -8.84
CA GLU A 80 -4.25 13.24 -8.85
C GLU A 80 -3.29 12.06 -8.96
N TYR A 81 -3.66 10.97 -8.32
CA TYR A 81 -2.88 9.73 -8.30
C TYR A 81 -3.70 8.61 -8.89
N SER A 82 -3.04 7.76 -9.67
CA SER A 82 -3.68 6.60 -10.27
C SER A 82 -2.63 5.51 -10.46
N LEU A 83 -3.08 4.29 -10.72
CA LEU A 83 -2.14 3.20 -11.00
C LEU A 83 -1.66 3.29 -12.45
N THR A 84 -0.41 2.94 -12.66
CA THR A 84 0.10 2.69 -14.00
C THR A 84 -0.31 1.29 -14.42
N GLU A 85 -0.04 0.90 -15.68
CA GLU A 85 -0.23 -0.48 -16.10
C GLU A 85 0.60 -1.43 -15.23
N PHE A 86 1.81 -1.00 -14.91
CA PHE A 86 2.69 -1.76 -14.04
C PHE A 86 2.06 -1.93 -12.66
N GLY A 87 1.45 -0.86 -12.12
CA GLY A 87 0.74 -0.94 -10.85
C GLY A 87 -0.48 -1.85 -10.89
N ASP A 88 -1.21 -1.84 -12.01
CA ASP A 88 -2.34 -2.76 -12.18
C ASP A 88 -1.89 -4.21 -12.13
N SER A 89 -0.77 -4.51 -12.78
CA SER A 89 -0.24 -5.88 -12.78
C SER A 89 0.16 -6.30 -11.36
N LEU A 90 0.66 -5.37 -10.58
CA LEU A 90 1.00 -5.65 -9.18
C LEU A 90 -0.25 -5.97 -8.37
N ASN A 91 -1.32 -5.19 -8.57
CA ASN A 91 -2.56 -5.44 -7.85
C ASN A 91 -3.16 -6.80 -8.20
N GLU A 92 -3.03 -7.21 -9.47
CA GLU A 92 -3.48 -8.55 -9.83
C GLU A 92 -2.74 -9.63 -9.05
N ALA A 93 -1.44 -9.42 -8.85
CA ALA A 93 -0.64 -10.36 -8.06
C ALA A 93 -1.01 -10.33 -6.59
N LEU A 94 -1.44 -9.18 -6.08
CA LEU A 94 -1.79 -9.04 -4.69
C LEU A 94 -3.18 -9.58 -4.36
N ARG A 95 -4.07 -9.73 -5.34
CA ARG A 95 -5.44 -10.19 -5.07
C ARG A 95 -5.51 -11.55 -4.36
N PRO A 96 -4.77 -12.57 -4.80
CA PRO A 96 -4.80 -13.84 -4.06
C PRO A 96 -4.29 -13.69 -2.63
N LEU A 97 -3.30 -12.83 -2.43
CA LEU A 97 -2.79 -12.59 -1.08
C LEU A 97 -3.83 -11.93 -0.21
N GLY A 98 -4.56 -10.95 -0.76
CA GLY A 98 -5.64 -10.31 -0.03
C GLY A 98 -6.76 -11.28 0.30
N ALA A 99 -7.07 -12.20 -0.62
CA ALA A 99 -8.07 -13.22 -0.37
C ALA A 99 -7.65 -14.13 0.76
N TRP A 100 -6.38 -14.51 0.80
CA TRP A 100 -5.85 -15.32 1.89
C TRP A 100 -6.03 -14.59 3.23
N GLY A 101 -5.70 -13.31 3.24
CA GLY A 101 -5.82 -12.52 4.46
C GLY A 101 -7.27 -12.44 4.95
N ARG A 102 -8.21 -12.21 4.04
CA ARG A 102 -9.63 -12.13 4.42
C ARG A 102 -10.12 -13.46 5.01
N ARG A 103 -9.70 -14.56 4.44
CA ARG A 103 -10.11 -15.88 4.96
C ARG A 103 -9.58 -16.13 6.37
N HIS A 104 -8.46 -15.53 6.71
CA HIS A 104 -7.75 -15.86 7.95
C HIS A 104 -7.66 -14.71 8.94
N ILE A 105 -8.44 -13.65 8.73
CA ILE A 105 -8.39 -12.46 9.59
C ILE A 105 -8.54 -12.83 11.06
N LYS A 106 -9.51 -13.68 11.39
CA LYS A 106 -9.77 -14.00 12.79
C LYS A 106 -8.64 -14.76 13.43
N THR A 107 -8.03 -15.66 12.68
CA THR A 107 -6.88 -16.42 13.18
C THR A 107 -5.70 -15.48 13.43
N ILE A 108 -5.46 -14.58 12.47
CA ILE A 108 -4.35 -13.65 12.58
C ILE A 108 -4.55 -12.73 13.79
N GLU A 109 -5.77 -12.21 13.94
CA GLU A 109 -6.06 -11.32 15.06
C GLU A 109 -5.91 -12.04 16.39
N ALA A 110 -6.36 -13.28 16.46
CA ALA A 110 -6.22 -14.05 17.70
C ALA A 110 -4.76 -14.26 18.06
N ASN A 111 -3.92 -14.50 17.05
CA ASN A 111 -2.49 -14.73 17.28
C ASN A 111 -1.76 -13.47 17.70
N ARG A 112 -2.36 -12.31 17.46
CA ARG A 112 -1.72 -11.02 17.78
C ARG A 112 -2.26 -10.38 19.04
N ARG A 113 -3.08 -11.09 19.80
CA ARG A 113 -3.63 -10.55 21.03
C ARG A 113 -2.52 -10.23 22.02
N PRO A 114 -2.71 -9.16 22.80
CA PRO A 114 -1.73 -8.85 23.86
C PRO A 114 -1.62 -9.98 24.87
N ALA A 115 -0.45 -10.10 25.46
CA ALA A 115 -0.16 -11.18 26.38
C ALA A 115 -1.08 -11.20 27.62
N GLU A 116 -1.55 -10.03 28.05
CA GLU A 116 -2.43 -9.98 29.22
C GLU A 116 -3.77 -10.65 28.98
N PHE A 117 -4.22 -10.73 27.73
CA PHE A 117 -5.43 -11.48 27.42
C PHE A 117 -5.21 -12.98 27.59
N ASP A 118 -4.03 -13.45 27.20
CA ASP A 118 -3.68 -14.85 27.36
C ASP A 118 -3.60 -15.21 28.84
N ILE A 119 -3.03 -14.34 29.63
CA ILE A 119 -2.94 -14.56 31.10
C ILE A 119 -4.32 -14.59 31.72
N ALA A 120 -5.19 -13.68 31.30
CA ALA A 120 -6.54 -13.60 31.87
C ALA A 120 -7.36 -14.84 31.55
N THR A 121 -7.12 -15.46 30.39
CA THR A 121 -7.88 -16.64 29.97
C THR A 121 -7.21 -17.91 30.39
N GLY A 122 -5.95 -17.83 30.68
CA GLY A 122 -5.17 -19.00 31.05
C GLY A 122 -5.22 -19.22 32.54
#